data_789a134e40f0069b53c1f561aa63375a
#
_entry.id   789a134e40f0069b53c1f561aa63375a
#
_cell.length_a   1.000
_cell.length_b   1.000
_cell.length_c   1.000
_cell.angle_alpha   90.00
_cell.angle_beta   90.00
_cell.angle_gamma   90.00
#
_symmetry.space_group_name_H-M   'P 1'
#
loop_
_entity.id
_entity.type
_entity.pdbx_description
1 polymer ?
#
loop_
_entity_poly.entity_id
_entity_poly.type
_entity_poly.pdbx_seq_one_letter_code
_entity_poly.pdbx_strand_id
1 'polypeptide(L)' 'MELKDEREVEVTREKLRSLETRYQAVSQDQGDDAHIQELTLRSLKRLINQMKEEIARFEARRSQHAAPSPSTVNSSR' A
#
# COMPACT_ATOMS: atom_id res chain seq x y z
N MET A 1 -8.90 6.87 -5.62
CA MET A 1 -8.26 8.18 -5.55
C MET A 1 -6.83 8.09 -6.00
N GLU A 2 -6.42 9.01 -6.82
CA GLU A 2 -5.06 8.97 -7.33
C GLU A 2 -4.19 9.99 -6.62
N LEU A 3 -2.96 9.60 -6.38
CA LEU A 3 -2.00 10.49 -5.75
C LEU A 3 -1.45 11.45 -6.80
N LYS A 4 -1.30 12.71 -6.40
CA LYS A 4 -0.95 13.74 -7.36
C LYS A 4 0.50 14.18 -7.26
N ASP A 5 1.09 14.16 -6.08
CA ASP A 5 2.46 14.60 -5.92
C ASP A 5 3.14 13.81 -4.81
N GLU A 6 4.41 14.11 -4.62
CA GLU A 6 5.20 13.33 -3.68
C GLU A 6 4.78 13.53 -2.24
N ARG A 7 4.21 14.69 -1.95
CA ARG A 7 3.73 14.91 -0.59
C ARG A 7 2.60 13.94 -0.28
N GLU A 8 1.69 13.76 -1.24
CA GLU A 8 0.59 12.83 -1.03
C GLU A 8 1.10 11.41 -0.90
N VAL A 9 2.12 11.07 -1.67
CA VAL A 9 2.72 9.75 -1.56
C VAL A 9 3.29 9.54 -0.17
N GLU A 10 3.98 10.53 0.37
CA GLU A 10 4.54 10.38 1.69
C GLU A 10 3.47 10.22 2.76
N VAL A 11 2.42 11.01 2.65
CA VAL A 11 1.31 10.88 3.59
C VAL A 11 0.70 9.48 3.48
N THR A 12 0.54 9.00 2.26
CA THR A 12 -0.03 7.67 2.05
C THR A 12 0.89 6.60 2.61
N ARG A 13 2.20 6.75 2.45
CA ARG A 13 3.14 5.79 3.00
C ARG A 13 3.08 5.74 4.52
N GLU A 14 2.91 6.90 5.13
CA GLU A 14 2.77 6.92 6.58
C GLU A 14 1.49 6.24 7.02
N LYS A 15 0.40 6.49 6.31
CA LYS A 15 -0.84 5.81 6.62
C LYS A 15 -0.69 4.31 6.45
N LEU A 16 -0.01 3.91 5.39
CA LEU A 16 0.23 2.49 5.16
C LEU A 16 1.00 1.87 6.31
N ARG A 17 2.03 2.55 6.77
CA ARG A 17 2.82 2.04 7.88
C ARG A 17 1.98 1.91 9.13
N SER A 18 1.14 2.91 9.41
CA SER A 18 0.26 2.83 10.56
C SER A 18 -0.71 1.67 10.45
N LEU A 19 -1.25 1.47 9.25
CA LEU A 19 -2.18 0.37 9.05
C LEU A 19 -1.50 -0.97 9.23
N GLU A 20 -0.28 -1.09 8.74
CA GLU A 20 0.46 -2.34 8.89
C GLU A 20 0.79 -2.61 10.35
N THR A 21 1.14 -1.57 11.09
CA THR A 21 1.39 -1.73 12.51
C THR A 21 0.13 -2.18 13.23
N ARG A 22 -0.99 -1.57 12.89
CA ARG A 22 -2.25 -1.97 13.51
C ARG A 22 -2.62 -3.40 13.13
N TYR A 23 -2.37 -3.76 11.88
CA TYR A 23 -2.65 -5.12 11.42
C TYR A 23 -1.89 -6.13 12.27
N GLN A 24 -0.61 -5.86 12.48
CA GLN A 24 0.20 -6.77 13.27
C GLN A 24 -0.28 -6.82 14.72
N ALA A 25 -0.63 -5.67 15.27
CA ALA A 25 -1.11 -5.64 16.65
C ALA A 25 -2.39 -6.44 16.81
N VAL A 26 -3.31 -6.28 15.87
CA VAL A 26 -4.57 -7.01 15.95
C VAL A 26 -4.34 -8.49 15.72
N SER A 27 -3.45 -8.86 14.80
CA SER A 27 -3.23 -10.26 14.52
C SER A 27 -2.57 -10.98 15.69
N GLN A 28 -1.83 -10.26 16.50
CA GLN A 28 -1.20 -10.87 17.67
C GLN A 28 -2.08 -10.82 18.90
N ASP A 29 -3.14 -10.07 18.85
CA ASP A 29 -4.04 -9.96 19.96
C ASP A 29 -4.86 -11.22 20.08
N GLN A 30 -4.85 -11.82 21.25
CA GLN A 30 -5.65 -13.01 21.48
C GLN A 30 -6.94 -12.63 22.15
N GLY A 31 -7.56 -11.66 21.58
CA GLY A 31 -8.74 -11.11 22.18
C GLY A 31 -9.89 -12.05 22.25
N ASP A 32 -10.98 -11.52 22.72
CA ASP A 32 -12.11 -12.32 23.11
C ASP A 32 -12.86 -12.92 21.94
N ASP A 33 -12.92 -12.23 20.82
CA ASP A 33 -13.77 -12.67 19.74
C ASP A 33 -12.95 -12.81 18.46
N ALA A 34 -12.66 -14.05 18.13
CA ALA A 34 -11.87 -14.33 16.93
C ALA A 34 -12.59 -13.89 15.67
N HIS A 35 -13.91 -13.91 15.68
CA HIS A 35 -14.64 -13.51 14.48
C HIS A 35 -14.51 -12.03 14.21
N ILE A 36 -14.63 -11.23 15.27
CA ILE A 36 -14.47 -9.79 15.13
C ILE A 36 -13.03 -9.46 14.73
N GLN A 37 -12.08 -10.18 15.31
CA GLN A 37 -10.68 -9.98 14.95
C GLN A 37 -10.46 -10.27 13.47
N GLU A 38 -11.05 -11.33 12.99
CA GLU A 38 -10.90 -11.70 11.58
C GLU A 38 -11.47 -10.62 10.67
N LEU A 39 -12.63 -10.09 11.01
CA LEU A 39 -13.23 -9.03 10.21
C LEU A 39 -12.37 -7.78 10.20
N THR A 40 -11.81 -7.45 11.35
CA THR A 40 -10.95 -6.29 11.46
C THR A 40 -9.69 -6.48 10.62
N LEU A 41 -9.10 -7.65 10.68
CA LEU A 41 -7.90 -7.91 9.88
C LEU A 41 -8.21 -7.85 8.39
N ARG A 42 -9.35 -8.35 8.00
CA ARG A 42 -9.73 -8.32 6.59
C ARG A 42 -9.89 -6.89 6.11
N SER A 43 -10.53 -6.05 6.91
CA SER A 43 -10.70 -4.65 6.56
C SER A 43 -9.37 -3.94 6.47
N LEU A 44 -8.49 -4.18 7.45
CA LEU A 44 -7.18 -3.56 7.44
C LEU A 44 -6.38 -3.99 6.23
N LYS A 45 -6.45 -5.27 5.89
CA LYS A 45 -5.70 -5.75 4.74
C LYS A 45 -6.20 -5.11 3.45
N ARG A 46 -7.50 -4.91 3.35
CA ARG A 46 -8.05 -4.25 2.16
C ARG A 46 -7.53 -2.82 2.05
N LEU A 47 -7.50 -2.09 3.15
CA LEU A 47 -6.98 -0.74 3.13
C LEU A 47 -5.48 -0.71 2.81
N ILE A 48 -4.75 -1.64 3.39
CA ILE A 48 -3.32 -1.74 3.12
C ILE A 48 -3.08 -1.97 1.63
N ASN A 49 -3.81 -2.90 1.05
CA ASN A 49 -3.64 -3.19 -0.36
C ASN A 49 -4.01 -1.99 -1.23
N GLN A 50 -5.06 -1.28 -0.85
CA GLN A 50 -5.46 -0.10 -1.58
C GLN A 50 -4.37 0.97 -1.54
N MET A 51 -3.77 1.19 -0.38
CA MET A 51 -2.69 2.16 -0.26
C MET A 51 -1.50 1.76 -1.10
N LYS A 52 -1.16 0.47 -1.08
CA LYS A 52 -0.05 -0.02 -1.88
C LYS A 52 -0.29 0.18 -3.36
N GLU A 53 -1.52 -0.05 -3.79
CA GLU A 53 -1.85 0.14 -5.21
C GLU A 53 -1.73 1.60 -5.61
N GLU A 54 -2.18 2.50 -4.75
CA GLU A 54 -2.10 3.91 -5.07
C GLU A 54 -0.66 4.36 -5.20
N ILE A 55 0.18 3.90 -4.29
CA ILE A 55 1.60 4.25 -4.36
C ILE A 55 2.22 3.66 -5.62
N ALA A 56 1.89 2.40 -5.92
CA ALA A 56 2.45 1.75 -7.10
C ALA A 56 2.05 2.45 -8.37
N ARG A 57 0.81 2.91 -8.44
CA ARG A 57 0.36 3.63 -9.63
C ARG A 57 1.10 4.95 -9.78
N PHE A 58 1.28 5.65 -8.68
CA PHE A 58 2.00 6.91 -8.75
C PHE A 58 3.42 6.68 -9.23
N GLU A 59 4.08 5.68 -8.67
CA GLU A 59 5.47 5.42 -9.04
C GLU A 59 5.58 4.95 -10.47
N ALA A 60 4.61 4.20 -10.94
CA ALA A 60 4.62 3.76 -12.34
C ALA A 60 4.48 4.95 -13.28
N ARG A 61 3.57 5.87 -12.98
CA ARG A 61 3.41 7.05 -13.81
C ARG A 61 4.64 7.92 -13.77
N ARG A 62 5.21 8.07 -12.59
CA ARG A 62 6.40 8.87 -12.44
C ARG A 62 7.56 8.27 -13.24
N SER A 63 7.66 6.96 -13.21
CA SER A 63 8.69 6.29 -13.95
C SER A 63 8.53 6.48 -15.44
N GLN A 64 7.31 6.34 -15.94
CA GLN A 64 7.05 6.57 -17.35
C GLN A 64 7.33 8.00 -17.75
N HIS A 65 7.03 8.90 -16.85
CA HIS A 65 7.19 10.32 -17.15
C HIS A 65 8.66 10.70 -17.15
N ALA A 66 9.42 10.14 -16.25
CA ALA A 66 10.77 10.54 -16.04
C ALA A 66 11.74 9.84 -16.94
N ALA A 67 11.47 8.63 -17.37
CA ALA A 67 12.47 7.92 -18.09
C ALA A 67 11.94 7.28 -19.28
N PRO A 68 12.42 7.61 -20.36
CA PRO A 68 12.09 6.96 -21.56
C PRO A 68 12.85 5.71 -21.58
N SER A 69 13.21 5.08 -21.06
CA SER A 69 14.02 4.07 -21.23
C SER A 69 13.52 2.87 -21.59
N PRO A 70 13.72 2.54 -22.14
CA PRO A 70 13.49 1.45 -22.56
C PRO A 70 13.79 0.27 -22.02
N SER A 71 13.82 0.47 -21.92
CA SER A 71 13.98 -0.48 -21.64
C SER A 71 13.86 -1.36 -21.33
N THR A 72 13.74 -1.14 -21.49
CA THR A 72 13.77 -2.02 -21.34
C THR A 72 13.81 -2.88 -21.11
N VAL A 73 13.80 -2.75 -21.24
CA VAL A 73 13.99 -3.66 -21.15
C VAL A 73 13.94 -4.55 -20.82
N ASN A 74 13.78 -4.41 -20.81
CA ASN A 74 13.91 -5.42 -20.67
C ASN A 74 13.72 -6.28 -20.50
N SER A 75 13.54 -6.03 -20.66
CA SER A 75 13.55 -6.90 -20.62
C SER A 75 13.56 -7.83 -20.46
N SER A 76 13.60 -7.87 -20.60
CA SER A 76 13.81 -8.87 -20.58
C SER A 76 13.77 -9.77 -20.52
N ARG A 77 13.79 -9.95 -20.68
CA ARG A 77 13.83 -10.95 -20.88
C ARG A 77 13.83 -11.68 -20.94
#